data_d6310483fa1e83b25eafb0cb9b4902a9
#
_entry.id   d6310483fa1e83b25eafb0cb9b4902a9
#
_cell.length_a   1.000
_cell.length_b   1.000
_cell.length_c   1.000
_cell.angle_alpha   90.00
_cell.angle_beta   90.00
_cell.angle_gamma   90.00
#
_symmetry.space_group_name_H-M   'P 1'
#
loop_
_entity.id
_entity.type
_entity.pdbx_description
1 polymer ?
#
loop_
_entity_poly.entity_id
_entity_poly.type
_entity_poly.pdbx_seq_one_letter_code
_entity_poly.pdbx_strand_id
1 'polypeptide(L)'
;MAVPQSKSELLAAIEKEYKKLRNEITLIPADCVLKVTMEGHIKDHHMSPHNLIAYLVGWNELVLKWHKNSSAGKPVDFPETGFKWNELGRLAEKFYQDYETINFEKLVERLEKAKNKVVKLIENHTDEELYGQPW
;
A
#
# COMPACT_ATOMS: atom_id res chain seq x y z
N MET A 1 -4.55 16.90 -6.38
CA MET A 1 -5.40 15.72 -6.69
C MET A 1 -6.61 15.72 -5.79
N ALA A 2 -7.80 15.59 -6.36
CA ALA A 2 -9.02 15.52 -5.56
C ALA A 2 -9.14 14.18 -4.85
N VAL A 3 -9.59 14.19 -3.61
CA VAL A 3 -9.85 12.95 -2.86
C VAL A 3 -11.11 12.30 -3.44
N PRO A 4 -11.07 11.00 -3.80
CA PRO A 4 -12.27 10.31 -4.28
C PRO A 4 -13.40 10.37 -3.27
N GLN A 5 -14.61 10.65 -3.73
CA GLN A 5 -15.80 10.78 -2.87
C GLN A 5 -16.89 9.76 -3.19
N SER A 6 -16.62 8.85 -4.12
CA SER A 6 -17.53 7.75 -4.46
C SER A 6 -16.71 6.50 -4.81
N LYS A 7 -17.38 5.37 -4.80
CA LYS A 7 -16.81 4.09 -5.22
C LYS A 7 -16.23 4.18 -6.64
N SER A 8 -17.00 4.78 -7.55
CA SER A 8 -16.60 4.95 -8.95
C SER A 8 -15.34 5.80 -9.07
N GLU A 9 -15.27 6.92 -8.36
CA GLU A 9 -14.10 7.80 -8.35
C GLU A 9 -12.89 7.10 -7.72
N LEU A 10 -13.09 6.34 -6.64
CA LEU A 10 -12.02 5.60 -5.97
C LEU A 10 -11.43 4.54 -6.89
N LEU A 11 -12.26 3.76 -7.56
CA LEU A 11 -11.79 2.72 -8.48
C LEU A 11 -11.03 3.34 -9.66
N ALA A 12 -11.54 4.44 -10.22
CA ALA A 12 -10.86 5.15 -11.31
C ALA A 12 -9.52 5.70 -10.86
N ALA A 13 -9.43 6.27 -9.67
CA ALA A 13 -8.18 6.82 -9.12
C ALA A 13 -7.15 5.71 -8.91
N ILE A 14 -7.54 4.57 -8.36
CA ILE A 14 -6.65 3.43 -8.14
C ILE A 14 -6.06 2.95 -9.48
N GLU A 15 -6.90 2.76 -10.49
CA GLU A 15 -6.44 2.30 -11.80
C GLU A 15 -5.49 3.32 -12.47
N LYS A 16 -5.83 4.59 -12.41
CA LYS A 16 -5.01 5.67 -12.97
C LYS A 16 -3.63 5.72 -12.32
N GLU A 17 -3.59 5.76 -10.99
CA GLU A 17 -2.34 5.88 -10.25
C GLU A 17 -1.49 4.62 -10.35
N TYR A 18 -2.12 3.45 -10.34
CA TYR A 18 -1.41 2.18 -10.50
C TYR A 18 -0.77 2.06 -11.89
N LYS A 19 -1.51 2.45 -12.94
CA LYS A 19 -0.99 2.46 -14.31
C LYS A 19 0.22 3.38 -14.45
N LYS A 20 0.14 4.55 -13.84
CA LYS A 20 1.24 5.51 -13.78
C LYS A 20 2.46 4.91 -13.07
N LEU A 21 2.23 4.27 -11.91
CA LEU A 21 3.29 3.60 -11.15
C LEU A 21 3.95 2.49 -11.98
N ARG A 22 3.17 1.66 -12.67
CA ARG A 22 3.70 0.59 -13.50
C ARG A 22 4.57 1.13 -14.63
N ASN A 23 4.16 2.22 -15.27
CA ASN A 23 4.97 2.86 -16.30
C ASN A 23 6.30 3.37 -15.74
N GLU A 24 6.27 3.97 -14.55
CA GLU A 24 7.49 4.46 -13.88
C GLU A 24 8.41 3.30 -13.49
N ILE A 25 7.86 2.18 -13.02
CA ILE A 25 8.63 0.98 -12.66
C ILE A 25 9.39 0.45 -13.88
N THR A 26 8.79 0.45 -15.06
CA THR A 26 9.46 -0.05 -16.27
C THR A 26 10.65 0.79 -16.68
N LEU A 27 10.73 2.03 -16.22
CA LEU A 27 11.84 2.94 -16.52
C LEU A 27 13.02 2.81 -15.55
N ILE A 28 12.86 2.04 -14.48
CA ILE A 28 13.93 1.88 -13.47
C ILE A 28 14.91 0.81 -13.96
N PRO A 29 16.22 1.15 -14.12
CA PRO A 29 17.23 0.15 -14.44
C PRO A 29 17.34 -0.90 -13.36
N ALA A 30 17.58 -2.16 -13.74
CA ALA A 30 17.67 -3.27 -12.80
C ALA A 30 18.73 -3.06 -11.71
N ASP A 31 19.83 -2.40 -12.04
CA ASP A 31 20.91 -2.11 -11.10
C ASP A 31 20.61 -0.93 -10.16
N CYS A 32 19.49 -0.24 -10.36
CA CYS A 32 19.08 0.90 -9.53
C CYS A 32 18.00 0.55 -8.50
N VAL A 33 17.38 -0.63 -8.57
CA VAL A 33 16.24 -0.97 -7.69
C VAL A 33 16.60 -1.00 -6.20
N LEU A 34 17.85 -1.26 -5.87
CA LEU A 34 18.34 -1.29 -4.48
C LEU A 34 19.13 -0.04 -4.08
N LYS A 35 19.27 0.94 -4.98
CA LYS A 35 19.98 2.17 -4.68
C LYS A 35 19.13 3.11 -3.83
N VAL A 36 19.67 3.56 -2.71
CA VAL A 36 18.99 4.42 -1.74
C VAL A 36 19.19 5.88 -2.17
N THR A 37 18.48 6.28 -3.20
CA THR A 37 18.60 7.61 -3.82
C THR A 37 17.35 8.48 -3.73
N MET A 38 16.23 7.90 -3.27
CA MET A 38 14.94 8.59 -3.15
C MET A 38 14.75 9.13 -1.74
N GLU A 39 14.01 10.23 -1.60
CA GLU A 39 13.60 10.73 -0.30
C GLU A 39 12.67 9.70 0.36
N GLY A 40 12.98 9.33 1.60
CA GLY A 40 12.24 8.30 2.32
C GLY A 40 10.99 8.82 3.02
N HIS A 41 10.27 7.90 3.66
CA HIS A 41 9.05 8.21 4.43
C HIS A 41 9.37 8.72 5.83
N ILE A 42 10.63 8.68 6.24
CA ILE A 42 11.12 9.22 7.51
C ILE A 42 11.99 10.43 7.16
N LYS A 43 11.79 11.54 7.88
CA LYS A 43 12.56 12.76 7.67
C LYS A 43 14.07 12.47 7.76
N ASP A 44 14.83 13.01 6.80
CA ASP A 44 16.28 12.84 6.70
C ASP A 44 16.77 11.41 6.38
N HIS A 45 15.86 10.52 6.01
CA HIS A 45 16.17 9.17 5.57
C HIS A 45 15.88 9.03 4.07
N HIS A 46 16.61 8.14 3.43
CA HIS A 46 16.44 7.85 2.00
C HIS A 46 15.96 6.42 1.79
N MET A 47 15.35 6.17 0.66
CA MET A 47 14.86 4.85 0.29
C MET A 47 15.25 4.48 -1.14
N SER A 48 15.23 3.18 -1.43
CA SER A 48 15.40 2.64 -2.78
C SER A 48 14.03 2.45 -3.43
N PRO A 49 13.97 2.25 -4.75
CA PRO A 49 12.72 1.81 -5.40
C PRO A 49 12.15 0.53 -4.78
N HIS A 50 13.01 -0.41 -4.38
CA HIS A 50 12.60 -1.63 -3.68
C HIS A 50 11.87 -1.29 -2.36
N ASN A 51 12.42 -0.36 -1.58
CA ASN A 51 11.79 0.10 -0.33
C ASN A 51 10.40 0.71 -0.60
N LEU A 52 10.27 1.51 -1.65
CA LEU A 52 8.98 2.13 -2.00
C LEU A 52 7.93 1.06 -2.30
N ILE A 53 8.27 0.06 -3.10
CA ILE A 53 7.33 -1.01 -3.43
C ILE A 53 7.00 -1.83 -2.18
N ALA A 54 7.99 -2.12 -1.33
CA ALA A 54 7.76 -2.80 -0.04
C ALA A 54 6.76 -2.02 0.83
N TYR A 55 6.90 -0.71 0.89
CA TYR A 55 6.00 0.17 1.62
C TYR A 55 4.56 0.08 1.07
N LEU A 56 4.41 0.13 -0.25
CA LEU A 56 3.10 0.03 -0.89
C LEU A 56 2.45 -1.35 -0.68
N VAL A 57 3.23 -2.42 -0.77
CA VAL A 57 2.76 -3.78 -0.48
C VAL A 57 2.29 -3.87 0.97
N GLY A 58 3.10 -3.35 1.90
CA GLY A 58 2.79 -3.36 3.33
C GLY A 58 1.45 -2.71 3.62
N TRP A 59 1.22 -1.50 3.10
CA TRP A 59 -0.04 -0.79 3.31
C TRP A 59 -1.24 -1.48 2.67
N ASN A 60 -1.08 -2.00 1.45
CA ASN A 60 -2.18 -2.70 0.78
C ASN A 60 -2.57 -3.97 1.53
N GLU A 61 -1.59 -4.76 1.97
CA GLU A 61 -1.86 -5.98 2.74
C GLU A 61 -2.43 -5.67 4.12
N LEU A 62 -2.03 -4.56 4.72
CA LEU A 62 -2.55 -4.11 6.02
C LEU A 62 -4.02 -3.74 5.92
N VAL A 63 -4.42 -3.02 4.88
CA VAL A 63 -5.83 -2.69 4.62
C VAL A 63 -6.67 -3.97 4.48
N LEU A 64 -6.16 -4.96 3.77
CA LEU A 64 -6.83 -6.25 3.62
C LEU A 64 -6.96 -6.97 4.98
N LYS A 65 -5.94 -6.90 5.82
CA LYS A 65 -5.94 -7.47 7.17
C LYS A 65 -7.01 -6.80 8.04
N TRP A 66 -7.09 -5.48 8.01
CA TRP A 66 -8.10 -4.74 8.77
C TRP A 66 -9.50 -5.19 8.37
N HIS A 67 -9.77 -5.27 7.09
CA HIS A 67 -11.07 -5.68 6.58
C HIS A 67 -11.40 -7.12 6.99
N LYS A 68 -10.44 -8.03 6.85
CA LYS A 68 -10.62 -9.44 7.22
C LYS A 68 -10.98 -9.58 8.69
N ASN A 69 -10.25 -8.89 9.57
CA ASN A 69 -10.49 -8.97 11.01
C ASN A 69 -11.82 -8.32 11.38
N SER A 70 -12.14 -7.17 10.81
CA SER A 70 -13.40 -6.47 11.05
C SER A 70 -14.59 -7.32 10.61
N SER A 71 -14.53 -7.92 9.43
CA SER A 71 -15.59 -8.79 8.90
C SER A 71 -15.79 -10.05 9.73
N ALA A 72 -14.73 -10.55 10.38
CA ALA A 72 -14.79 -11.72 11.25
C ALA A 72 -15.21 -11.37 12.69
N GLY A 73 -15.50 -10.10 12.98
CA GLY A 73 -15.85 -9.65 14.32
C GLY A 73 -14.67 -9.62 15.29
N LYS A 74 -13.45 -9.65 14.77
CA LYS A 74 -12.24 -9.61 15.59
C LYS A 74 -11.80 -8.16 15.82
N PRO A 75 -11.10 -7.87 16.94
CA PRO A 75 -10.51 -6.56 17.16
C PRO A 75 -9.53 -6.21 16.06
N VAL A 76 -9.48 -4.93 15.70
CA VAL A 76 -8.54 -4.42 14.70
C VAL A 76 -7.61 -3.43 15.37
N ASP A 77 -6.31 -3.68 15.28
CA ASP A 77 -5.30 -2.75 15.77
C ASP A 77 -4.90 -1.79 14.65
N PHE A 78 -5.10 -0.51 14.86
CA PHE A 78 -4.78 0.55 13.90
C PHE A 78 -3.54 1.32 14.33
N PRO A 79 -2.57 1.59 13.43
CA PRO A 79 -2.48 1.06 12.07
C PRO A 79 -2.05 -0.40 12.02
N GLU A 80 -1.30 -0.89 13.00
CA GLU A 80 -0.83 -2.27 13.08
C GLU A 80 -0.61 -2.64 14.55
N THR A 81 -0.66 -3.93 14.87
CA THR A 81 -0.37 -4.45 16.20
C THR A 81 1.00 -3.96 16.67
N GLY A 82 1.04 -3.31 17.83
CA GLY A 82 2.27 -2.76 18.38
C GLY A 82 2.67 -1.39 17.84
N PHE A 83 1.87 -0.77 16.96
CA PHE A 83 2.16 0.55 16.37
C PHE A 83 1.00 1.51 16.60
N LYS A 84 1.34 2.79 16.79
CA LYS A 84 0.36 3.88 16.90
C LYS A 84 0.43 4.75 15.66
N TRP A 85 -0.61 5.55 15.43
CA TRP A 85 -0.65 6.46 14.27
C TRP A 85 0.49 7.49 14.25
N ASN A 86 1.05 7.81 15.39
CA ASN A 86 2.23 8.71 15.45
C ASN A 86 3.57 7.97 15.27
N GLU A 87 3.52 6.68 14.94
CA GLU A 87 4.70 5.85 14.74
C GLU A 87 4.83 5.35 13.28
N LEU A 88 4.28 6.10 12.32
CA LEU A 88 4.26 5.68 10.91
C LEU A 88 5.65 5.51 10.30
N GLY A 89 6.65 6.26 10.78
CA GLY A 89 8.03 6.09 10.36
C GLY A 89 8.57 4.71 10.73
N ARG A 90 8.29 4.26 11.94
CA ARG A 90 8.68 2.91 12.41
C ARG A 90 7.96 1.83 11.62
N LEU A 91 6.70 2.06 11.29
CA LEU A 91 5.92 1.13 10.49
C LEU A 91 6.47 1.02 9.06
N ALA A 92 6.89 2.15 8.46
CA ALA A 92 7.54 2.14 7.15
C ALA A 92 8.82 1.29 7.18
N GLU A 93 9.66 1.45 8.21
CA GLU A 93 10.86 0.63 8.37
C GLU A 93 10.54 -0.86 8.50
N LYS A 94 9.47 -1.19 9.24
CA LYS A 94 9.00 -2.56 9.35
C LYS A 94 8.66 -3.14 7.98
N PHE A 95 7.96 -2.39 7.15
CA PHE A 95 7.63 -2.83 5.79
C PHE A 95 8.89 -3.05 4.96
N TYR A 96 9.88 -2.17 5.06
CA TYR A 96 11.15 -2.34 4.34
C TYR A 96 11.83 -3.65 4.75
N GLN A 97 11.87 -3.95 6.05
CA GLN A 97 12.49 -5.15 6.59
C GLN A 97 11.72 -6.43 6.25
N ASP A 98 10.39 -6.37 6.33
CA ASP A 98 9.54 -7.54 6.08
C ASP A 98 9.70 -8.09 4.67
N TYR A 99 10.02 -7.23 3.71
CA TYR A 99 10.09 -7.58 2.29
C TYR A 99 11.49 -7.48 1.69
N GLU A 100 12.52 -7.17 2.49
CA GLU A 100 13.87 -6.91 1.95
C GLU A 100 14.49 -8.08 1.21
N THR A 101 14.13 -9.31 1.56
CA THR A 101 14.65 -10.52 0.92
C THR A 101 13.89 -10.93 -0.33
N ILE A 102 12.77 -10.25 -0.63
CA ILE A 102 11.96 -10.56 -1.80
C ILE A 102 12.55 -9.86 -3.02
N ASN A 103 12.75 -10.62 -4.10
CA ASN A 103 13.18 -10.10 -5.39
C ASN A 103 12.22 -9.00 -5.86
N PHE A 104 12.76 -7.93 -6.47
CA PHE A 104 11.97 -6.77 -6.89
C PHE A 104 10.81 -7.15 -7.81
N GLU A 105 11.04 -8.01 -8.80
CA GLU A 105 10.00 -8.44 -9.72
C GLU A 105 8.86 -9.17 -9.00
N LYS A 106 9.22 -10.05 -8.07
CA LYS A 106 8.23 -10.77 -7.25
C LYS A 106 7.50 -9.82 -6.31
N LEU A 107 8.18 -8.82 -5.80
CA LEU A 107 7.57 -7.82 -4.93
C LEU A 107 6.56 -6.98 -5.70
N VAL A 108 6.88 -6.61 -6.95
CA VAL A 108 5.94 -5.90 -7.83
C VAL A 108 4.71 -6.77 -8.14
N GLU A 109 4.91 -8.06 -8.40
CA GLU A 109 3.80 -9.00 -8.59
C GLU A 109 2.92 -9.08 -7.34
N ARG A 110 3.54 -9.10 -6.17
CA ARG A 110 2.82 -9.13 -4.89
C ARG A 110 1.99 -7.85 -4.69
N LEU A 111 2.53 -6.70 -5.09
CA LEU A 111 1.79 -5.45 -5.07
C LEU A 111 0.57 -5.52 -5.97
N GLU A 112 0.73 -6.03 -7.19
CA GLU A 112 -0.37 -6.19 -8.14
C GLU A 112 -1.47 -7.08 -7.57
N LYS A 113 -1.11 -8.21 -6.97
CA LYS A 113 -2.07 -9.11 -6.33
C LYS A 113 -2.81 -8.43 -5.17
N ALA A 114 -2.09 -7.71 -4.31
CA ALA A 114 -2.69 -6.99 -3.20
C ALA A 114 -3.62 -5.89 -3.70
N LYS A 115 -3.19 -5.12 -4.70
CA LYS A 115 -4.00 -4.08 -5.33
C LYS A 115 -5.28 -4.66 -5.92
N ASN A 116 -5.20 -5.78 -6.62
CA ASN A 116 -6.36 -6.44 -7.22
C ASN A 116 -7.35 -6.92 -6.15
N LYS A 117 -6.85 -7.40 -5.02
CA LYS A 117 -7.69 -7.78 -3.89
C LYS A 117 -8.40 -6.57 -3.25
N VAL A 118 -7.70 -5.45 -3.13
CA VAL A 118 -8.28 -4.20 -2.63
C VAL A 118 -9.37 -3.70 -3.58
N VAL A 119 -9.12 -3.71 -4.89
CA VAL A 119 -10.10 -3.32 -5.91
C VAL A 119 -11.34 -4.20 -5.81
N LYS A 120 -11.16 -5.50 -5.69
CA LYS A 120 -12.28 -6.45 -5.56
C LYS A 120 -13.08 -6.21 -4.29
N LEU A 121 -12.39 -5.91 -3.20
CA LEU A 121 -13.01 -5.53 -1.94
C LEU A 121 -13.90 -4.29 -2.12
N ILE A 122 -13.38 -3.26 -2.79
CA ILE A 122 -14.12 -2.03 -3.06
C ILE A 122 -15.33 -2.31 -3.95
N GLU A 123 -15.16 -3.13 -4.99
CA GLU A 123 -16.24 -3.51 -5.90
C GLU A 123 -17.40 -4.19 -5.18
N ASN A 124 -17.10 -4.94 -4.11
CA ASN A 124 -18.09 -5.68 -3.33
C ASN A 124 -18.79 -4.82 -2.26
N HIS A 125 -18.43 -3.54 -2.14
CA HIS A 125 -19.03 -2.61 -1.17
C HIS A 125 -19.82 -1.52 -1.90
N THR A 126 -20.85 -0.99 -1.22
CA THR A 126 -21.61 0.15 -1.74
C THR A 126 -20.94 1.47 -1.36
N ASP A 127 -21.36 2.57 -2.00
CA ASP A 127 -20.90 3.91 -1.62
C ASP A 127 -21.18 4.20 -0.14
N GLU A 128 -22.33 3.78 0.36
CA GLU A 128 -22.70 3.95 1.76
C GLU A 128 -21.76 3.20 2.70
N GLU A 129 -21.39 1.97 2.35
CA GLU A 129 -20.46 1.18 3.15
C GLU A 129 -19.05 1.77 3.17
N LEU A 130 -18.62 2.36 2.06
CA LEU A 130 -17.28 2.95 1.94
C LEU A 130 -17.17 4.35 2.54
N TYR A 131 -18.20 5.17 2.39
CA TYR A 131 -18.17 6.60 2.73
C TYR A 131 -19.25 7.06 3.70
N GLY A 132 -20.32 6.29 3.87
CA GLY A 132 -21.45 6.65 4.70
C GLY A 132 -21.32 6.30 6.17
N GLN A 133 -20.39 5.41 6.51
CA GLN A 133 -20.19 4.94 7.89
C GLN A 133 -18.70 4.78 8.20
N PRO A 134 -18.28 4.98 9.47
CA PRO A 134 -16.90 4.72 9.88
C PRO A 134 -16.60 3.22 9.77
N TRP A 135 -15.38 2.97 9.44
CA TRP A 135 -14.87 1.60 9.33
C TRP A 135 -14.51 1.01 10.70
#